data_91f11a76e48bb626a1874fd2881160d7
#
_entry.id   91f11a76e48bb626a1874fd2881160d7
#
_cell.length_a   1.000
_cell.length_b   1.000
_cell.length_c   1.000
_cell.angle_alpha   90.00
_cell.angle_beta   90.00
_cell.angle_gamma   90.00
#
_symmetry.space_group_name_H-M   'P 1'
#
loop_
_entity.id
_entity.type
_entity.pdbx_description
1 polymer ?
#
loop_
_entity_poly.entity_id
_entity_poly.type
_entity_poly.pdbx_seq_one_letter_code
_entity_poly.pdbx_strand_id
1 'polypeptide(L)'
;KDITINNNKDTFFSASIDNIRELWEKTSNKLEYKQMSEIKASEQEQSRYHSECETYYLNPYIYEECIYNPFVNILTDGPKVGIIRTEGSNGHREMAAAFSTAKFSALDIHLNDLINTPELLDSLAGLAFVGGFSYSDTFGAANAWASIIKNNPELLGAFKRFFNRKYTFSLGVCNGCQLMVKLNLFTQNKKIKLVQNDSKRFESRFSTVKVTSNNSIFFKKMENVEFGMWVAHGEGKFINLNESDNIALKYTYESEPTMLYPHNPNGSDYSAAAISSPCGRHLAIMPHPERCFLKWQLPYLGSYNHIVESPWVHIFRNAYRFSKKTRNN
;
A
#
# COMPACT_ATOMS: atom_id res chain seq x y z
N LYS A 1 24.53 -23.91 -2.68
CA LYS A 1 24.40 -25.00 -1.67
C LYS A 1 23.88 -26.24 -2.39
N ASP A 2 24.47 -27.41 -2.09
CA ASP A 2 24.09 -28.68 -2.71
C ASP A 2 23.27 -29.53 -1.75
N ILE A 3 22.28 -30.24 -2.29
CA ILE A 3 21.55 -31.29 -1.61
C ILE A 3 22.12 -32.62 -2.06
N THR A 4 22.59 -33.43 -1.10
CA THR A 4 23.16 -34.74 -1.36
C THR A 4 22.40 -35.78 -0.56
N ILE A 5 21.93 -36.82 -1.22
CA ILE A 5 21.29 -37.99 -0.62
C ILE A 5 22.24 -39.19 -0.77
N ASN A 6 22.67 -39.76 0.36
CA ASN A 6 23.56 -40.87 0.40
C ASN A 6 22.83 -42.14 0.85
N ASN A 7 23.19 -43.26 0.26
CA ASN A 7 22.80 -44.60 0.69
C ASN A 7 24.04 -45.30 1.25
N ASN A 8 24.22 -45.27 2.56
CA ASN A 8 25.29 -45.87 3.37
C ASN A 8 26.73 -45.65 2.86
N LYS A 9 27.06 -45.83 1.60
CA LYS A 9 28.40 -45.65 1.01
C LYS A 9 28.41 -44.91 -0.33
N ASP A 10 27.27 -44.81 -0.98
CA ASP A 10 27.17 -44.25 -2.32
C ASP A 10 26.29 -43.01 -2.31
N THR A 11 26.71 -41.98 -3.06
CA THR A 11 25.86 -40.82 -3.33
C THR A 11 24.79 -41.23 -4.36
N PHE A 12 23.57 -41.28 -3.90
CA PHE A 12 22.41 -41.61 -4.74
C PHE A 12 21.93 -40.43 -5.57
N PHE A 13 22.02 -39.25 -5.00
CA PHE A 13 21.61 -38.00 -5.63
C PHE A 13 22.48 -36.86 -5.13
N SER A 14 22.90 -35.96 -6.03
CA SER A 14 23.53 -34.71 -5.69
C SER A 14 23.17 -33.68 -6.75
N ALA A 15 22.59 -32.53 -6.26
CA ALA A 15 22.29 -31.41 -7.13
C ALA A 15 22.33 -30.10 -6.33
N SER A 16 22.66 -28.99 -6.99
CA SER A 16 22.53 -27.67 -6.37
C SER A 16 21.06 -27.32 -6.16
N ILE A 17 20.78 -26.54 -5.11
CA ILE A 17 19.43 -26.01 -4.84
C ILE A 17 18.91 -25.25 -6.06
N ASP A 18 19.78 -24.49 -6.72
CA ASP A 18 19.39 -23.71 -7.90
C ASP A 18 18.93 -24.58 -9.06
N ASN A 19 19.64 -25.69 -9.35
CA ASN A 19 19.23 -26.65 -10.38
C ASN A 19 17.91 -27.33 -10.04
N ILE A 20 17.69 -27.67 -8.75
CA ILE A 20 16.44 -28.29 -8.31
C ILE A 20 15.29 -27.31 -8.45
N ARG A 21 15.51 -26.05 -8.08
CA ARG A 21 14.55 -24.96 -8.21
C ARG A 21 14.20 -24.69 -9.66
N GLU A 22 15.20 -24.61 -10.54
CA GLU A 22 14.99 -24.44 -11.98
C GLU A 22 14.10 -25.54 -12.55
N LEU A 23 14.41 -26.82 -12.23
CA LEU A 23 13.61 -27.94 -12.67
C LEU A 23 12.18 -27.90 -12.14
N TRP A 24 12.01 -27.53 -10.85
CA TRP A 24 10.70 -27.39 -10.21
C TRP A 24 9.85 -26.28 -10.85
N GLU A 25 10.45 -25.13 -11.14
CA GLU A 25 9.74 -23.96 -11.65
C GLU A 25 9.58 -23.96 -13.18
N LYS A 26 10.25 -24.87 -13.90
CA LYS A 26 10.26 -24.91 -15.38
C LYS A 26 8.86 -24.89 -16.02
N THR A 27 7.91 -25.62 -15.45
CA THR A 27 6.53 -25.63 -15.97
C THR A 27 5.81 -24.33 -15.71
N SER A 28 5.97 -23.77 -14.51
CA SER A 28 5.40 -22.46 -14.14
C SER A 28 5.97 -21.34 -15.03
N ASN A 29 7.27 -21.34 -15.28
CA ASN A 29 7.90 -20.37 -16.18
C ASN A 29 7.32 -20.43 -17.59
N LYS A 30 7.13 -21.63 -18.15
CA LYS A 30 6.50 -21.78 -19.47
C LYS A 30 5.07 -21.24 -19.51
N LEU A 31 4.32 -21.34 -18.41
CA LEU A 31 2.98 -20.79 -18.29
C LEU A 31 3.03 -19.26 -18.20
N GLU A 32 3.99 -18.70 -17.46
CA GLU A 32 4.18 -17.24 -17.36
C GLU A 32 4.38 -16.59 -18.73
N TYR A 33 5.21 -17.17 -19.61
CA TYR A 33 5.39 -16.69 -21.01
C TYR A 33 4.11 -16.72 -21.86
N LYS A 34 3.07 -17.46 -21.43
CA LYS A 34 1.77 -17.47 -22.10
C LYS A 34 0.75 -16.51 -21.48
N GLN A 35 0.98 -16.07 -20.25
CA GLN A 35 0.03 -15.29 -19.44
C GLN A 35 0.40 -13.82 -19.34
N MET A 36 1.66 -13.45 -19.59
CA MET A 36 2.15 -12.07 -19.55
C MET A 36 3.05 -11.77 -20.76
N SER A 37 3.56 -10.52 -20.84
CA SER A 37 4.53 -10.20 -21.91
C SER A 37 5.84 -10.97 -21.71
N GLU A 38 6.49 -11.36 -22.81
CA GLU A 38 7.77 -12.09 -22.78
C GLU A 38 8.83 -11.36 -21.95
N ILE A 39 8.88 -10.02 -22.03
CA ILE A 39 9.82 -9.20 -21.25
C ILE A 39 9.59 -9.41 -19.75
N LYS A 40 8.35 -9.32 -19.28
CA LYS A 40 8.03 -9.48 -17.85
C LYS A 40 8.21 -10.93 -17.36
N ALA A 41 7.90 -11.90 -18.19
CA ALA A 41 8.17 -13.31 -17.89
C ALA A 41 9.68 -13.57 -17.74
N SER A 42 10.50 -13.01 -18.65
CA SER A 42 11.96 -13.10 -18.59
C SER A 42 12.53 -12.37 -17.35
N GLU A 43 12.09 -11.15 -17.06
CA GLU A 43 12.51 -10.43 -15.85
C GLU A 43 12.19 -11.24 -14.57
N GLN A 44 11.00 -11.85 -14.50
CA GLN A 44 10.61 -12.68 -13.36
C GLN A 44 11.47 -13.95 -13.27
N GLU A 45 11.73 -14.63 -14.37
CA GLU A 45 12.59 -15.83 -14.40
C GLU A 45 14.01 -15.47 -13.95
N GLN A 46 14.59 -14.38 -14.46
CA GLN A 46 15.92 -13.92 -14.09
C GLN A 46 16.02 -13.49 -12.61
N SER A 47 14.99 -12.85 -12.06
CA SER A 47 14.99 -12.40 -10.66
C SER A 47 15.18 -13.54 -9.65
N ARG A 48 14.90 -14.79 -10.05
CA ARG A 48 15.04 -15.96 -9.19
C ARG A 48 16.49 -16.38 -8.98
N TYR A 49 17.37 -16.05 -9.92
CA TYR A 49 18.80 -16.36 -9.81
C TYR A 49 19.58 -15.34 -8.99
N HIS A 50 19.01 -14.15 -8.79
CA HIS A 50 19.61 -13.04 -8.06
C HIS A 50 19.00 -12.83 -6.68
N SER A 51 18.38 -13.85 -6.09
CA SER A 51 17.75 -13.74 -4.76
C SER A 51 18.80 -13.70 -3.64
N GLU A 52 19.49 -12.60 -3.49
CA GLU A 52 19.96 -12.20 -2.18
C GLU A 52 18.76 -11.86 -1.29
N CYS A 53 18.86 -12.16 0.01
CA CYS A 53 17.79 -11.85 0.94
C CYS A 53 17.45 -10.36 0.87
N GLU A 54 16.18 -10.03 0.73
CA GLU A 54 15.65 -8.66 0.82
C GLU A 54 16.28 -7.94 2.01
N THR A 55 16.94 -6.83 1.74
CA THR A 55 17.60 -6.01 2.76
C THR A 55 16.59 -5.00 3.28
N TYR A 56 16.09 -5.21 4.50
CA TYR A 56 15.22 -4.23 5.15
C TYR A 56 16.03 -3.23 5.95
N TYR A 57 15.52 -2.02 6.10
CA TYR A 57 16.11 -0.97 6.90
C TYR A 57 15.06 -0.23 7.72
N LEU A 58 15.27 -0.17 9.02
CA LEU A 58 14.52 0.69 9.93
C LEU A 58 15.45 1.78 10.44
N ASN A 59 15.05 3.03 10.27
CA ASN A 59 15.81 4.11 10.88
C ASN A 59 15.76 4.02 12.42
N PRO A 60 16.71 4.61 13.17
CA PRO A 60 16.82 4.43 14.62
C PRO A 60 15.51 4.73 15.37
N TYR A 61 14.79 5.77 14.97
CA TYR A 61 13.54 6.16 15.61
C TYR A 61 12.45 5.09 15.46
N ILE A 62 12.23 4.58 14.25
CA ILE A 62 11.24 3.53 13.98
C ILE A 62 11.67 2.21 14.61
N TYR A 63 12.96 1.90 14.59
CA TYR A 63 13.50 0.71 15.23
C TYR A 63 13.19 0.68 16.73
N GLU A 64 13.49 1.76 17.45
CA GLU A 64 13.17 1.88 18.88
C GLU A 64 11.69 1.74 19.15
N GLU A 65 10.84 2.43 18.38
CA GLU A 65 9.37 2.34 18.52
C GLU A 65 8.85 0.91 18.26
N CYS A 66 9.47 0.15 17.35
CA CYS A 66 9.05 -1.23 17.04
C CYS A 66 9.49 -2.27 18.09
N ILE A 67 10.44 -1.97 18.94
CA ILE A 67 10.88 -2.84 20.05
C ILE A 67 9.97 -2.65 21.28
N TYR A 68 9.51 -1.44 21.53
CA TYR A 68 8.67 -1.11 22.68
C TYR A 68 7.20 -1.16 22.26
N ASN A 69 6.50 -2.24 22.69
CA ASN A 69 5.05 -2.33 22.49
C ASN A 69 4.32 -1.65 23.66
N PRO A 70 3.82 -0.43 23.53
CA PRO A 70 2.90 0.10 24.49
C PRO A 70 1.55 -0.61 24.31
N PHE A 71 1.04 -1.27 25.35
CA PHE A 71 -0.31 -1.82 25.38
C PHE A 71 -1.31 -0.80 24.83
N VAL A 72 -1.96 -1.12 23.72
CA VAL A 72 -2.95 -0.24 23.10
C VAL A 72 -4.31 -0.52 23.75
N ASN A 73 -4.78 0.42 24.54
CA ASN A 73 -6.17 0.38 25.01
C ASN A 73 -7.07 0.77 23.82
N ILE A 74 -7.84 -0.21 23.32
CA ILE A 74 -8.64 -0.09 22.09
C ILE A 74 -9.89 0.80 22.29
N LEU A 75 -10.29 1.02 23.53
CA LEU A 75 -11.47 1.83 23.87
C LEU A 75 -11.08 3.28 24.13
N THR A 76 -11.16 4.14 23.12
CA THR A 76 -10.87 5.57 23.29
C THR A 76 -11.88 6.43 22.52
N ASP A 77 -12.31 7.54 23.14
CA ASP A 77 -12.95 8.67 22.47
C ASP A 77 -11.93 9.46 21.62
N GLY A 78 -11.28 8.73 20.70
CA GLY A 78 -10.29 9.31 19.79
C GLY A 78 -10.91 10.18 18.70
N PRO A 79 -10.06 10.85 17.88
CA PRO A 79 -10.54 11.51 16.67
C PRO A 79 -11.31 10.53 15.80
N LYS A 80 -12.41 10.97 15.18
CA LYS A 80 -13.22 10.12 14.31
C LYS A 80 -12.58 9.99 12.94
N VAL A 81 -12.43 8.75 12.44
CA VAL A 81 -12.03 8.46 11.06
C VAL A 81 -13.13 7.66 10.37
N GLY A 82 -13.60 8.14 9.22
CA GLY A 82 -14.57 7.42 8.39
C GLY A 82 -13.86 6.40 7.52
N ILE A 83 -14.20 5.13 7.68
CA ILE A 83 -13.79 4.03 6.81
C ILE A 83 -14.83 3.92 5.70
N ILE A 84 -14.50 4.51 4.56
CA ILE A 84 -15.44 4.68 3.46
C ILE A 84 -15.40 3.46 2.56
N ARG A 85 -16.55 2.82 2.39
CA ARG A 85 -16.73 1.66 1.53
C ARG A 85 -17.96 1.78 0.64
N THR A 86 -18.05 0.93 -0.35
CA THR A 86 -19.19 0.75 -1.23
C THR A 86 -19.34 -0.73 -1.58
N GLU A 87 -20.28 -1.09 -2.42
CA GLU A 87 -20.44 -2.45 -2.92
C GLU A 87 -19.15 -2.95 -3.59
N GLY A 88 -18.69 -4.14 -3.24
CA GLY A 88 -17.44 -4.73 -3.74
C GLY A 88 -16.18 -4.28 -3.02
N SER A 89 -16.27 -3.36 -2.05
CA SER A 89 -15.12 -2.98 -1.20
C SER A 89 -14.66 -4.14 -0.33
N ASN A 90 -13.36 -4.18 -0.08
CA ASN A 90 -12.70 -5.18 0.75
C ASN A 90 -11.65 -4.49 1.65
N GLY A 91 -11.38 -5.07 2.83
CA GLY A 91 -10.36 -4.54 3.74
C GLY A 91 -10.85 -3.44 4.69
N HIS A 92 -12.17 -3.16 4.75
CA HIS A 92 -12.71 -2.16 5.67
C HIS A 92 -12.52 -2.54 7.15
N ARG A 93 -12.55 -3.84 7.48
CA ARG A 93 -12.32 -4.33 8.86
C ARG A 93 -10.85 -4.18 9.25
N GLU A 94 -9.93 -4.55 8.38
CA GLU A 94 -8.49 -4.42 8.59
C GLU A 94 -8.11 -2.93 8.71
N MET A 95 -8.70 -2.08 7.88
CA MET A 95 -8.49 -0.63 7.95
C MET A 95 -9.01 -0.05 9.26
N ALA A 96 -10.23 -0.43 9.68
CA ALA A 96 -10.79 -0.04 10.97
C ALA A 96 -9.92 -0.51 12.14
N ALA A 97 -9.43 -1.75 12.11
CA ALA A 97 -8.53 -2.30 13.12
C ALA A 97 -7.21 -1.52 13.19
N ALA A 98 -6.60 -1.19 12.03
CA ALA A 98 -5.36 -0.44 11.98
C ALA A 98 -5.52 0.98 12.57
N PHE A 99 -6.59 1.69 12.24
CA PHE A 99 -6.89 3.01 12.82
C PHE A 99 -7.25 2.91 14.31
N SER A 100 -8.02 1.90 14.73
CA SER A 100 -8.35 1.67 16.14
C SER A 100 -7.10 1.38 16.97
N THR A 101 -6.16 0.59 16.44
CA THR A 101 -4.84 0.35 17.06
C THR A 101 -4.06 1.65 17.26
N ALA A 102 -4.25 2.64 16.38
CA ALA A 102 -3.67 3.97 16.51
C ALA A 102 -4.53 4.94 17.35
N LYS A 103 -5.54 4.45 18.09
CA LYS A 103 -6.42 5.23 19.00
C LYS A 103 -7.44 6.15 18.32
N PHE A 104 -7.81 5.89 17.07
CA PHE A 104 -8.96 6.53 16.44
C PHE A 104 -10.27 5.85 16.83
N SER A 105 -11.36 6.61 16.81
CA SER A 105 -12.71 6.09 16.72
C SER A 105 -13.02 5.84 15.23
N ALA A 106 -12.87 4.58 14.78
CA ALA A 106 -13.12 4.19 13.40
C ALA A 106 -14.61 3.96 13.16
N LEU A 107 -15.18 4.67 12.19
CA LEU A 107 -16.59 4.59 11.81
C LEU A 107 -16.71 3.91 10.44
N ASP A 108 -17.42 2.80 10.37
CA ASP A 108 -17.77 2.15 9.09
C ASP A 108 -18.86 2.98 8.41
N ILE A 109 -18.57 3.56 7.26
CA ILE A 109 -19.45 4.45 6.52
C ILE A 109 -19.61 3.93 5.10
N HIS A 110 -20.82 3.55 4.74
CA HIS A 110 -21.15 3.18 3.37
C HIS A 110 -21.37 4.44 2.52
N LEU A 111 -21.06 4.36 1.22
CA LEU A 111 -21.26 5.49 0.30
C LEU A 111 -22.70 6.02 0.31
N ASN A 112 -23.70 5.13 0.46
CA ASN A 112 -25.09 5.53 0.54
C ASN A 112 -25.40 6.39 1.77
N ASP A 113 -24.71 6.19 2.89
CA ASP A 113 -24.84 7.06 4.08
C ASP A 113 -24.41 8.48 3.74
N LEU A 114 -23.32 8.63 2.97
CA LEU A 114 -22.81 9.94 2.54
C LEU A 114 -23.68 10.57 1.43
N ILE A 115 -24.34 9.76 0.60
CA ILE A 115 -25.31 10.29 -0.39
C ILE A 115 -26.51 10.87 0.33
N ASN A 116 -27.00 10.21 1.38
CA ASN A 116 -28.16 10.63 2.14
C ASN A 116 -27.85 11.74 3.15
N THR A 117 -26.60 11.79 3.67
CA THR A 117 -26.19 12.72 4.72
C THR A 117 -24.72 13.15 4.50
N PRO A 118 -24.43 14.01 3.49
CA PRO A 118 -23.08 14.43 3.19
C PRO A 118 -22.36 15.15 4.35
N GLU A 119 -23.13 15.74 5.29
CA GLU A 119 -22.65 16.47 6.48
C GLU A 119 -21.94 15.57 7.48
N LEU A 120 -22.10 14.24 7.39
CA LEU A 120 -21.32 13.28 8.19
C LEU A 120 -19.81 13.56 8.06
N LEU A 121 -19.36 13.99 6.87
CA LEU A 121 -17.98 14.34 6.60
C LEU A 121 -17.47 15.48 7.49
N ASP A 122 -18.34 16.37 7.96
CA ASP A 122 -17.95 17.54 8.73
C ASP A 122 -17.48 17.18 10.14
N SER A 123 -17.95 16.07 10.69
CA SER A 123 -17.56 15.55 12.00
C SER A 123 -16.25 14.77 12.03
N LEU A 124 -15.71 14.41 10.85
CA LEU A 124 -14.57 13.51 10.73
C LEU A 124 -13.24 14.27 10.71
N ALA A 125 -12.25 13.73 11.42
CA ALA A 125 -10.86 14.17 11.36
C ALA A 125 -10.12 13.55 10.18
N GLY A 126 -10.53 12.37 9.75
CA GLY A 126 -9.91 11.65 8.64
C GLY A 126 -10.87 10.80 7.83
N LEU A 127 -10.49 10.48 6.59
CA LEU A 127 -11.14 9.51 5.72
C LEU A 127 -10.15 8.43 5.30
N ALA A 128 -10.61 7.18 5.29
CA ALA A 128 -9.90 6.07 4.72
C ALA A 128 -10.76 5.41 3.63
N PHE A 129 -10.34 5.54 2.37
CA PHE A 129 -10.95 4.85 1.25
C PHE A 129 -10.29 3.50 1.10
N VAL A 130 -11.07 2.44 1.25
CA VAL A 130 -10.56 1.07 1.30
C VAL A 130 -10.34 0.47 -0.08
N GLY A 131 -9.59 -0.64 -0.11
CA GLY A 131 -9.38 -1.45 -1.30
C GLY A 131 -10.60 -2.28 -1.69
N GLY A 132 -10.44 -3.14 -2.68
CA GLY A 132 -11.45 -4.05 -3.20
C GLY A 132 -11.71 -3.83 -4.68
N PHE A 133 -12.93 -4.16 -5.09
CA PHE A 133 -13.42 -4.11 -6.46
C PHE A 133 -14.78 -3.40 -6.49
N SER A 134 -14.76 -2.08 -6.25
CA SER A 134 -15.98 -1.29 -6.17
C SER A 134 -16.83 -1.45 -7.42
N TYR A 135 -18.10 -1.86 -7.22
CA TYR A 135 -19.04 -2.19 -8.30
C TYR A 135 -18.47 -3.20 -9.31
N SER A 136 -17.73 -4.22 -8.81
CA SER A 136 -17.04 -5.25 -9.61
C SER A 136 -16.07 -4.69 -10.65
N ASP A 137 -15.50 -3.49 -10.39
CA ASP A 137 -14.65 -2.73 -11.32
C ASP A 137 -15.25 -2.55 -12.73
N THR A 138 -16.57 -2.55 -12.82
CA THR A 138 -17.30 -2.31 -14.08
C THR A 138 -16.83 -1.00 -14.69
N PHE A 139 -16.43 -1.02 -15.96
CA PHE A 139 -15.81 0.11 -16.68
C PHE A 139 -14.40 0.51 -16.17
N GLY A 140 -13.71 -0.35 -15.40
CA GLY A 140 -12.38 -0.13 -14.82
C GLY A 140 -12.41 0.24 -13.34
N ALA A 141 -11.30 -0.02 -12.69
CA ALA A 141 -11.16 0.07 -11.23
C ALA A 141 -11.55 1.46 -10.69
N ALA A 142 -12.45 1.50 -9.72
CA ALA A 142 -13.02 2.68 -9.08
C ALA A 142 -13.75 3.69 -10.00
N ASN A 143 -14.05 3.35 -11.27
CA ASN A 143 -14.74 4.26 -12.17
C ASN A 143 -16.17 4.52 -11.75
N ALA A 144 -16.93 3.47 -11.44
CA ALA A 144 -18.31 3.61 -10.96
C ALA A 144 -18.37 4.40 -9.65
N TRP A 145 -17.49 4.09 -8.70
CA TRP A 145 -17.39 4.82 -7.42
C TRP A 145 -17.12 6.31 -7.63
N ALA A 146 -16.10 6.64 -8.43
CA ALA A 146 -15.80 8.04 -8.75
C ALA A 146 -16.94 8.75 -9.50
N SER A 147 -17.65 8.05 -10.39
CA SER A 147 -18.77 8.60 -11.16
C SER A 147 -19.96 8.94 -10.26
N ILE A 148 -20.30 8.09 -9.29
CA ILE A 148 -21.37 8.37 -8.33
C ILE A 148 -21.08 9.66 -7.55
N ILE A 149 -19.86 9.80 -7.04
CA ILE A 149 -19.45 11.00 -6.29
C ILE A 149 -19.48 12.25 -7.17
N LYS A 150 -18.91 12.16 -8.40
CA LYS A 150 -18.81 13.30 -9.32
C LYS A 150 -20.17 13.78 -9.84
N ASN A 151 -21.12 12.86 -10.04
CA ASN A 151 -22.44 13.17 -10.55
C ASN A 151 -23.45 13.54 -9.44
N ASN A 152 -23.01 13.55 -8.17
CA ASN A 152 -23.79 14.09 -7.05
C ASN A 152 -23.12 15.41 -6.60
N PRO A 153 -23.66 16.60 -6.98
CA PRO A 153 -23.03 17.89 -6.70
C PRO A 153 -22.89 18.18 -5.20
N GLU A 154 -23.87 17.75 -4.39
CA GLU A 154 -23.89 17.95 -2.94
C GLU A 154 -22.79 17.13 -2.26
N LEU A 155 -22.72 15.84 -2.58
CA LEU A 155 -21.68 14.94 -2.09
C LEU A 155 -20.28 15.39 -2.55
N LEU A 156 -20.12 15.73 -3.84
CA LEU A 156 -18.86 16.25 -4.35
C LEU A 156 -18.45 17.55 -3.64
N GLY A 157 -19.42 18.42 -3.36
CA GLY A 157 -19.21 19.65 -2.59
C GLY A 157 -18.71 19.35 -1.16
N ALA A 158 -19.30 18.36 -0.50
CA ALA A 158 -18.86 17.93 0.83
C ALA A 158 -17.43 17.35 0.82
N PHE A 159 -17.09 16.51 -0.16
CA PHE A 159 -15.71 16.04 -0.33
C PHE A 159 -14.73 17.18 -0.59
N LYS A 160 -15.07 18.15 -1.46
CA LYS A 160 -14.22 19.32 -1.70
C LYS A 160 -13.99 20.13 -0.41
N ARG A 161 -15.03 20.36 0.39
CA ARG A 161 -14.87 21.01 1.71
C ARG A 161 -13.94 20.21 2.62
N PHE A 162 -14.13 18.87 2.70
CA PHE A 162 -13.28 18.00 3.52
C PHE A 162 -11.81 18.09 3.12
N PHE A 163 -11.47 17.94 1.84
CA PHE A 163 -10.08 17.98 1.36
C PHE A 163 -9.42 19.36 1.58
N ASN A 164 -10.20 20.45 1.59
CA ASN A 164 -9.68 21.78 1.81
C ASN A 164 -9.50 22.14 3.29
N ARG A 165 -10.14 21.46 4.22
CA ARG A 165 -9.99 21.73 5.65
C ARG A 165 -8.56 21.44 6.12
N LYS A 166 -7.93 22.37 6.86
CA LYS A 166 -6.51 22.27 7.27
C LYS A 166 -6.20 21.16 8.28
N TYR A 167 -7.20 20.68 8.99
CA TYR A 167 -7.05 19.69 10.10
C TYR A 167 -7.58 18.31 9.74
N THR A 168 -7.87 18.04 8.49
CA THR A 168 -8.32 16.75 8.02
C THR A 168 -7.23 16.06 7.20
N PHE A 169 -7.29 14.75 7.18
CA PHE A 169 -6.41 13.92 6.35
C PHE A 169 -7.23 12.88 5.58
N SER A 170 -6.65 12.30 4.54
CA SER A 170 -7.22 11.13 3.88
C SER A 170 -6.15 10.12 3.47
N LEU A 171 -6.52 8.85 3.54
CA LEU A 171 -5.76 7.71 3.10
C LEU A 171 -6.59 6.91 2.10
N GLY A 172 -6.11 6.74 0.87
CA GLY A 172 -6.73 5.86 -0.12
C GLY A 172 -5.81 4.70 -0.45
N VAL A 173 -6.28 3.47 -0.25
CA VAL A 173 -5.49 2.25 -0.44
C VAL A 173 -6.05 1.44 -1.60
N CYS A 174 -5.19 1.03 -2.54
CA CYS A 174 -5.53 0.18 -3.69
C CYS A 174 -6.72 0.76 -4.49
N ASN A 175 -7.92 0.17 -4.42
CA ASN A 175 -9.13 0.74 -5.06
C ASN A 175 -9.47 2.14 -4.53
N GLY A 176 -9.23 2.41 -3.25
CA GLY A 176 -9.32 3.75 -2.66
C GLY A 176 -8.28 4.73 -3.20
N CYS A 177 -7.07 4.27 -3.51
CA CYS A 177 -6.05 5.06 -4.21
C CYS A 177 -6.53 5.43 -5.62
N GLN A 178 -7.05 4.46 -6.37
CA GLN A 178 -7.64 4.68 -7.69
C GLN A 178 -8.78 5.69 -7.64
N LEU A 179 -9.65 5.59 -6.62
CA LEU A 179 -10.72 6.57 -6.39
C LEU A 179 -10.16 7.97 -6.19
N MET A 180 -9.19 8.14 -5.27
CA MET A 180 -8.60 9.45 -4.98
C MET A 180 -7.99 10.11 -6.21
N VAL A 181 -7.25 9.34 -7.02
CA VAL A 181 -6.68 9.81 -8.29
C VAL A 181 -7.78 10.22 -9.27
N LYS A 182 -8.85 9.43 -9.39
CA LYS A 182 -9.98 9.73 -10.29
C LYS A 182 -10.81 10.94 -9.81
N LEU A 183 -11.01 11.13 -8.52
CA LEU A 183 -11.66 12.32 -7.96
C LEU A 183 -10.83 13.58 -8.20
N ASN A 184 -9.50 13.43 -8.21
CA ASN A 184 -8.56 14.50 -8.52
C ASN A 184 -8.68 15.72 -7.58
N LEU A 185 -8.89 15.47 -6.29
CA LEU A 185 -9.10 16.51 -5.27
C LEU A 185 -7.86 16.82 -4.43
N PHE A 186 -6.81 15.98 -4.49
CA PHE A 186 -5.68 16.05 -3.57
C PHE A 186 -4.33 16.39 -4.20
N THR A 187 -4.19 16.31 -5.53
CA THR A 187 -2.96 16.61 -6.27
C THR A 187 -3.11 17.81 -7.19
N GLN A 188 -2.01 18.52 -7.46
CA GLN A 188 -1.97 19.59 -8.46
C GLN A 188 -1.80 19.04 -9.87
N ASN A 189 -1.08 17.93 -10.06
CA ASN A 189 -0.92 17.28 -11.33
C ASN A 189 -2.22 16.53 -11.71
N LYS A 190 -3.04 17.17 -12.53
CA LYS A 190 -4.34 16.64 -12.99
C LYS A 190 -4.23 15.57 -14.08
N LYS A 191 -3.01 15.26 -14.55
CA LYS A 191 -2.76 14.27 -15.60
C LYS A 191 -2.47 12.88 -15.05
N ILE A 192 -2.16 12.75 -13.74
CA ILE A 192 -1.89 11.48 -13.11
C ILE A 192 -3.06 10.51 -13.30
N LYS A 193 -2.75 9.30 -13.72
CA LYS A 193 -3.72 8.20 -13.86
C LYS A 193 -3.16 6.92 -13.27
N LEU A 194 -4.08 6.02 -12.91
CA LEU A 194 -3.78 4.63 -12.66
C LEU A 194 -4.32 3.79 -13.80
N VAL A 195 -3.47 2.92 -14.34
CA VAL A 195 -3.77 2.05 -15.47
C VAL A 195 -3.39 0.59 -15.16
N GLN A 196 -3.68 -0.31 -16.09
CA GLN A 196 -3.35 -1.72 -15.99
C GLN A 196 -1.85 -1.92 -15.75
N ASN A 197 -1.50 -2.89 -14.90
CA ASN A 197 -0.13 -3.32 -14.66
C ASN A 197 0.56 -3.73 -15.97
N ASP A 198 1.88 -3.53 -16.05
CA ASP A 198 2.67 -3.92 -17.22
C ASP A 198 2.65 -5.43 -17.48
N SER A 199 2.48 -6.24 -16.42
CA SER A 199 2.30 -7.68 -16.54
C SER A 199 0.97 -8.10 -17.17
N LYS A 200 0.02 -7.16 -17.30
CA LYS A 200 -1.37 -7.37 -17.77
C LYS A 200 -2.17 -8.35 -16.91
N ARG A 201 -1.76 -8.59 -15.69
CA ARG A 201 -2.41 -9.51 -14.74
C ARG A 201 -2.59 -8.87 -13.37
N PHE A 202 -3.40 -9.50 -12.55
CA PHE A 202 -3.52 -9.18 -11.14
C PHE A 202 -2.24 -9.61 -10.40
N GLU A 203 -1.58 -8.65 -9.76
CA GLU A 203 -0.39 -8.90 -8.95
C GLU A 203 -0.78 -9.03 -7.48
N SER A 204 -0.44 -10.18 -6.89
CA SER A 204 -0.62 -10.47 -5.48
C SER A 204 0.71 -10.95 -4.91
N ARG A 205 1.43 -10.05 -4.25
CA ARG A 205 2.79 -10.34 -3.73
C ARG A 205 3.19 -9.45 -2.59
N PHE A 206 4.23 -9.83 -1.88
CA PHE A 206 4.91 -9.03 -0.89
C PHE A 206 6.07 -8.32 -1.56
N SER A 207 6.03 -6.99 -1.65
CA SER A 207 7.04 -6.19 -2.37
C SER A 207 7.72 -5.25 -1.42
N THR A 208 9.03 -5.05 -1.58
CA THR A 208 9.81 -4.11 -0.79
C THR A 208 9.55 -2.70 -1.25
N VAL A 209 9.31 -1.81 -0.30
CA VAL A 209 9.06 -0.40 -0.53
C VAL A 209 9.88 0.46 0.42
N LYS A 210 10.31 1.63 -0.05
CA LYS A 210 11.13 2.60 0.70
C LYS A 210 10.41 3.93 0.82
N VAL A 211 10.37 4.46 2.03
CA VAL A 211 9.86 5.81 2.30
C VAL A 211 10.87 6.83 1.80
N THR A 212 10.44 7.70 0.90
CA THR A 212 11.26 8.79 0.35
C THR A 212 11.33 9.96 1.33
N SER A 213 12.19 10.93 1.07
CA SER A 213 12.10 12.26 1.68
C SER A 213 10.86 12.95 1.12
N ASN A 214 9.85 13.19 1.96
CA ASN A 214 8.56 13.73 1.56
C ASN A 214 7.91 14.51 2.72
N ASN A 215 6.82 15.23 2.42
CA ASN A 215 6.09 16.03 3.39
C ASN A 215 4.85 15.32 3.99
N SER A 216 4.63 14.05 3.67
CA SER A 216 3.44 13.33 4.12
C SER A 216 3.38 13.21 5.63
N ILE A 217 2.24 13.58 6.21
CA ILE A 217 1.99 13.40 7.64
C ILE A 217 2.08 11.93 8.06
N PHE A 218 1.76 11.00 7.14
CA PHE A 218 1.73 9.57 7.38
C PHE A 218 3.13 8.98 7.55
N PHE A 219 4.12 9.52 6.84
CA PHE A 219 5.50 9.05 6.86
C PHE A 219 6.44 9.92 7.70
N LYS A 220 5.89 10.76 8.58
CA LYS A 220 6.70 11.60 9.44
C LYS A 220 7.64 10.78 10.31
N LYS A 221 8.94 11.11 10.29
CA LYS A 221 10.02 10.37 10.97
C LYS A 221 10.25 8.95 10.45
N MET A 222 9.76 8.64 9.27
CA MET A 222 9.96 7.34 8.64
C MET A 222 10.88 7.41 7.41
N GLU A 223 11.58 8.50 7.19
CA GLU A 223 12.49 8.66 6.05
C GLU A 223 13.48 7.49 5.96
N ASN A 224 13.65 6.97 4.76
CA ASN A 224 14.48 5.81 4.42
C ASN A 224 14.06 4.48 5.06
N VAL A 225 12.95 4.40 5.81
CA VAL A 225 12.41 3.09 6.20
C VAL A 225 12.12 2.29 4.95
N GLU A 226 12.72 1.11 4.88
CA GLU A 226 12.58 0.17 3.78
C GLU A 226 12.13 -1.18 4.33
N PHE A 227 10.96 -1.63 3.91
CA PHE A 227 10.37 -2.87 4.41
C PHE A 227 9.34 -3.41 3.42
N GLY A 228 8.97 -4.69 3.58
CA GLY A 228 7.96 -5.32 2.73
C GLY A 228 6.54 -4.85 3.02
N MET A 229 5.70 -4.75 1.98
CA MET A 229 4.29 -4.45 2.05
C MET A 229 3.50 -5.26 1.03
N TRP A 230 2.29 -5.71 1.39
CA TRP A 230 1.44 -6.48 0.48
C TRP A 230 0.89 -5.62 -0.65
N VAL A 231 0.94 -6.15 -1.86
CA VAL A 231 0.25 -5.61 -3.04
C VAL A 231 -0.81 -6.59 -3.53
N ALA A 232 -1.94 -6.09 -4.03
CA ALA A 232 -3.04 -6.91 -4.56
C ALA A 232 -3.87 -6.06 -5.55
N HIS A 233 -3.44 -5.95 -6.81
CA HIS A 233 -4.08 -5.08 -7.80
C HIS A 233 -3.82 -5.49 -9.25
N GLY A 234 -4.76 -5.19 -10.14
CA GLY A 234 -4.63 -5.34 -11.60
C GLY A 234 -4.37 -4.01 -12.33
N GLU A 235 -4.83 -2.89 -11.76
CA GLU A 235 -4.70 -1.53 -12.31
C GLU A 235 -3.95 -0.63 -11.33
N GLY A 236 -2.68 -0.97 -11.04
CA GLY A 236 -1.88 -0.28 -10.02
C GLY A 236 -0.81 0.65 -10.56
N LYS A 237 -0.63 0.72 -11.88
CA LYS A 237 0.44 1.49 -12.52
C LYS A 237 0.12 2.98 -12.53
N PHE A 238 0.88 3.78 -11.79
CA PHE A 238 0.88 5.23 -11.92
C PHE A 238 1.56 5.64 -13.22
N ILE A 239 0.89 6.51 -13.99
CA ILE A 239 1.44 7.14 -15.21
C ILE A 239 1.25 8.65 -15.18
N ASN A 240 2.06 9.35 -15.98
CA ASN A 240 2.11 10.81 -16.08
C ASN A 240 2.55 11.50 -14.79
N LEU A 241 3.38 10.82 -13.99
CA LEU A 241 4.08 11.44 -12.88
C LEU A 241 5.23 12.32 -13.41
N ASN A 242 5.53 13.37 -12.66
CA ASN A 242 6.68 14.24 -12.87
C ASN A 242 7.61 14.15 -11.65
N GLU A 243 8.86 14.54 -11.80
CA GLU A 243 9.83 14.59 -10.69
C GLU A 243 9.39 15.48 -9.54
N SER A 244 8.59 16.52 -9.83
CA SER A 244 8.04 17.45 -8.82
C SER A 244 6.82 16.91 -8.08
N ASP A 245 6.26 15.78 -8.51
CA ASP A 245 5.16 15.15 -7.79
C ASP A 245 5.66 14.52 -6.49
N ASN A 246 4.89 14.67 -5.42
CA ASN A 246 5.26 14.16 -4.10
C ASN A 246 5.12 12.63 -4.03
N ILE A 247 6.09 11.91 -4.59
CA ILE A 247 6.16 10.45 -4.47
C ILE A 247 6.64 10.13 -3.06
N ALA A 248 5.75 9.60 -2.23
CA ALA A 248 6.02 9.38 -0.81
C ALA A 248 6.59 7.99 -0.50
N LEU A 249 6.38 7.02 -1.39
CA LEU A 249 6.83 5.64 -1.26
C LEU A 249 7.23 5.11 -2.64
N LYS A 250 8.35 4.39 -2.72
CA LYS A 250 8.84 3.79 -3.96
C LYS A 250 9.07 2.29 -3.79
N TYR A 251 8.80 1.52 -4.86
CA TYR A 251 9.25 0.13 -4.95
C TYR A 251 10.76 0.08 -5.09
N THR A 252 11.41 -0.86 -4.39
CA THR A 252 12.87 -1.00 -4.36
C THR A 252 13.32 -2.43 -4.63
N TYR A 253 14.55 -2.53 -5.10
CA TYR A 253 15.33 -3.75 -5.18
C TYR A 253 16.78 -3.40 -4.82
N GLU A 254 17.42 -4.18 -3.94
CA GLU A 254 18.77 -3.89 -3.43
C GLU A 254 18.91 -2.44 -2.88
N SER A 255 17.89 -2.00 -2.14
CA SER A 255 17.77 -0.68 -1.53
C SER A 255 17.69 0.51 -2.50
N GLU A 256 17.61 0.27 -3.81
CA GLU A 256 17.46 1.30 -4.82
C GLU A 256 16.08 1.26 -5.49
N PRO A 257 15.51 2.42 -5.86
CA PRO A 257 14.27 2.48 -6.64
C PRO A 257 14.37 1.69 -7.93
N THR A 258 13.40 0.81 -8.22
CA THR A 258 13.49 -0.10 -9.35
C THR A 258 12.29 -0.05 -10.28
N MET A 259 12.56 -0.22 -11.58
CA MET A 259 11.55 -0.46 -12.62
C MET A 259 11.46 -1.93 -13.00
N LEU A 260 12.34 -2.79 -12.45
CA LEU A 260 12.39 -4.21 -12.77
C LEU A 260 11.23 -4.97 -12.16
N TYR A 261 10.58 -5.79 -12.96
CA TYR A 261 9.60 -6.77 -12.50
C TYR A 261 10.34 -8.00 -11.93
N PRO A 262 9.91 -8.62 -10.84
CA PRO A 262 8.66 -8.41 -10.09
C PRO A 262 8.76 -7.40 -8.94
N HIS A 263 9.90 -6.80 -8.69
CA HIS A 263 10.13 -5.88 -7.56
C HIS A 263 9.28 -4.62 -7.67
N ASN A 264 9.14 -4.05 -8.88
CA ASN A 264 8.09 -3.10 -9.21
C ASN A 264 6.92 -3.86 -9.88
N PRO A 265 5.89 -4.24 -9.12
CA PRO A 265 4.89 -5.19 -9.58
C PRO A 265 3.95 -4.63 -10.65
N ASN A 266 3.84 -3.32 -10.77
CA ASN A 266 2.89 -2.67 -11.67
C ASN A 266 3.53 -1.85 -12.79
N GLY A 267 4.83 -1.54 -12.70
CA GLY A 267 5.53 -0.73 -13.69
C GLY A 267 5.28 0.77 -13.56
N SER A 268 4.91 1.26 -12.37
CA SER A 268 4.66 2.68 -12.11
C SER A 268 5.85 3.57 -12.45
N ASP A 269 5.56 4.73 -13.04
CA ASP A 269 6.55 5.78 -13.30
C ASP A 269 7.34 6.10 -12.00
N TYR A 270 8.65 6.31 -12.12
CA TYR A 270 9.56 6.62 -11.00
C TYR A 270 9.50 5.61 -9.85
N SER A 271 9.10 4.37 -10.11
CA SER A 271 8.91 3.31 -9.11
C SER A 271 7.85 3.65 -8.04
N ALA A 272 6.92 4.54 -8.34
CA ALA A 272 5.98 5.07 -7.35
C ALA A 272 5.04 3.98 -6.81
N ALA A 273 5.02 3.83 -5.50
CA ALA A 273 4.08 3.00 -4.75
C ALA A 273 3.00 3.84 -4.06
N ALA A 274 3.32 5.10 -3.74
CA ALA A 274 2.38 6.07 -3.18
C ALA A 274 2.74 7.50 -3.55
N ILE A 275 1.70 8.35 -3.66
CA ILE A 275 1.83 9.80 -3.86
C ILE A 275 1.08 10.55 -2.77
N SER A 276 1.61 11.68 -2.33
CA SER A 276 0.95 12.54 -1.35
C SER A 276 0.57 13.90 -1.94
N SER A 277 -0.38 14.56 -1.31
CA SER A 277 -0.74 15.93 -1.66
C SER A 277 0.39 16.91 -1.37
N PRO A 278 0.42 18.10 -2.02
CA PRO A 278 1.39 19.15 -1.69
C PRO A 278 1.36 19.61 -0.24
N CYS A 279 0.21 19.52 0.43
CA CYS A 279 0.09 19.81 1.86
C CYS A 279 0.43 18.62 2.79
N GLY A 280 0.77 17.46 2.23
CA GLY A 280 1.17 16.26 2.96
C GLY A 280 0.05 15.51 3.70
N ARG A 281 -1.19 16.01 3.69
CA ARG A 281 -2.31 15.47 4.49
C ARG A 281 -3.09 14.35 3.81
N HIS A 282 -2.96 14.19 2.53
CA HIS A 282 -3.70 13.20 1.75
C HIS A 282 -2.72 12.27 1.07
N LEU A 283 -2.89 10.96 1.27
CA LEU A 283 -2.02 9.91 0.74
C LEU A 283 -2.82 8.92 -0.09
N ALA A 284 -2.39 8.70 -1.32
CA ALA A 284 -2.88 7.66 -2.22
C ALA A 284 -1.79 6.60 -2.39
N ILE A 285 -2.05 5.38 -1.95
CA ILE A 285 -1.08 4.28 -1.86
C ILE A 285 -1.65 3.01 -2.51
N MET A 286 -0.87 2.34 -3.36
CA MET A 286 -1.30 1.09 -3.99
C MET A 286 -1.07 -0.15 -3.11
N PRO A 287 0.07 -0.32 -2.43
CA PRO A 287 0.23 -1.36 -1.41
C PRO A 287 -0.72 -1.18 -0.21
N HIS A 288 -0.87 -2.25 0.59
CA HIS A 288 -1.83 -2.36 1.67
C HIS A 288 -1.19 -2.26 3.07
N PRO A 289 -1.01 -1.06 3.66
CA PRO A 289 -0.48 -0.93 5.02
C PRO A 289 -1.40 -1.55 6.07
N GLU A 290 -2.72 -1.57 5.85
CA GLU A 290 -3.70 -2.19 6.74
C GLU A 290 -3.62 -3.72 6.77
N ARG A 291 -2.87 -4.33 5.87
CA ARG A 291 -2.63 -5.78 5.81
C ARG A 291 -1.23 -6.18 6.29
N CYS A 292 -0.47 -5.22 6.81
CA CYS A 292 0.89 -5.46 7.32
C CYS A 292 1.24 -4.57 8.53
N PHE A 293 0.24 -4.05 9.26
CA PHE A 293 0.47 -3.24 10.46
C PHE A 293 0.76 -4.07 11.73
N LEU A 294 0.46 -5.37 11.71
CA LEU A 294 0.81 -6.31 12.77
C LEU A 294 1.99 -7.19 12.36
N LYS A 295 2.87 -7.50 13.32
CA LYS A 295 4.07 -8.31 13.04
C LYS A 295 3.75 -9.64 12.35
N TRP A 296 2.73 -10.37 12.80
CA TRP A 296 2.39 -11.68 12.25
C TRP A 296 1.85 -11.65 10.80
N GLN A 297 1.48 -10.47 10.29
CA GLN A 297 1.05 -10.29 8.90
C GLN A 297 2.24 -10.21 7.92
N LEU A 298 3.46 -10.10 8.45
CA LEU A 298 4.68 -9.99 7.67
C LEU A 298 5.26 -11.39 7.44
N PRO A 299 5.40 -11.85 6.19
CA PRO A 299 5.86 -13.21 5.87
C PRO A 299 7.36 -13.36 6.11
N TYR A 300 8.10 -12.26 6.07
CA TYR A 300 9.54 -12.22 6.23
C TYR A 300 9.96 -10.93 6.95
N LEU A 301 10.90 -11.06 7.87
CA LEU A 301 11.37 -9.96 8.73
C LEU A 301 12.88 -9.68 8.58
N GLY A 302 13.60 -10.46 7.76
CA GLY A 302 15.05 -10.33 7.64
C GLY A 302 15.75 -10.44 9.00
N SER A 303 16.64 -9.50 9.28
CA SER A 303 17.34 -9.38 10.58
C SER A 303 16.45 -8.83 11.71
N TYR A 304 15.22 -8.40 11.43
CA TYR A 304 14.31 -7.75 12.39
C TYR A 304 13.34 -8.70 13.10
N ASN A 305 13.66 -10.00 13.21
CA ASN A 305 12.81 -10.96 13.90
C ASN A 305 12.48 -10.61 15.37
N HIS A 306 13.28 -9.78 15.99
CA HIS A 306 13.15 -9.34 17.37
C HIS A 306 12.20 -8.16 17.60
N ILE A 307 11.77 -7.44 16.53
CA ILE A 307 10.75 -6.37 16.70
C ILE A 307 9.43 -6.98 17.19
N VAL A 308 8.66 -6.22 17.93
CA VAL A 308 7.35 -6.65 18.46
C VAL A 308 6.18 -6.11 17.65
N GLU A 309 6.40 -5.03 16.90
CA GLU A 309 5.41 -4.41 16.03
C GLU A 309 5.93 -4.24 14.60
N SER A 310 5.02 -4.16 13.65
CA SER A 310 5.35 -3.80 12.27
C SER A 310 5.70 -2.31 12.16
N PRO A 311 6.69 -1.91 11.36
CA PRO A 311 6.96 -0.49 11.10
C PRO A 311 5.77 0.24 10.48
N TRP A 312 4.89 -0.46 9.78
CA TRP A 312 3.76 0.16 9.08
C TRP A 312 2.62 0.63 9.98
N VAL A 313 2.56 0.20 11.25
CA VAL A 313 1.62 0.75 12.23
C VAL A 313 1.82 2.27 12.43
N HIS A 314 3.04 2.76 12.19
CA HIS A 314 3.39 4.17 12.34
C HIS A 314 2.68 5.08 11.33
N ILE A 315 2.25 4.58 10.17
CA ILE A 315 1.39 5.30 9.22
C ILE A 315 0.13 5.80 9.95
N PHE A 316 -0.53 4.93 10.68
CA PHE A 316 -1.76 5.22 11.41
C PHE A 316 -1.51 6.07 12.67
N ARG A 317 -0.43 5.79 13.41
CA ARG A 317 -0.01 6.57 14.57
C ARG A 317 0.37 8.01 14.21
N ASN A 318 1.01 8.22 13.08
CA ASN A 318 1.37 9.55 12.59
C ASN A 318 0.12 10.36 12.21
N ALA A 319 -0.88 9.74 11.58
CA ALA A 319 -2.18 10.36 11.35
C ALA A 319 -2.86 10.78 12.68
N TYR A 320 -2.78 9.93 13.70
CA TYR A 320 -3.31 10.25 15.04
C TYR A 320 -2.56 11.43 15.68
N ARG A 321 -1.22 11.41 15.64
CA ARG A 321 -0.39 12.52 16.16
C ARG A 321 -0.72 13.83 15.47
N PHE A 322 -0.97 13.81 14.16
CA PHE A 322 -1.45 14.98 13.41
C PHE A 322 -2.80 15.47 13.92
N SER A 323 -3.79 14.59 14.05
CA SER A 323 -5.15 14.94 14.48
C SER A 323 -5.23 15.49 15.89
N LYS A 324 -4.39 15.00 16.83
CA LYS A 324 -4.30 15.52 18.19
C LYS A 324 -3.72 16.92 18.22
N LYS A 325 -2.68 17.18 17.43
CA LYS A 325 -2.02 18.49 17.38
C LYS A 325 -2.95 19.59 16.85
N THR A 326 -3.82 19.25 15.92
CA THR A 326 -4.73 20.20 15.27
C THR A 326 -6.01 20.48 16.06
N ARG A 327 -6.34 19.66 17.07
CA ARG A 327 -7.47 19.91 17.99
C ARG A 327 -7.12 20.87 19.14
N ASN A 328 -5.83 21.01 19.45
CA ASN A 328 -5.33 21.82 20.57
C ASN A 328 -4.94 23.25 20.12
N ASN A 329 -5.06 23.56 18.85
CA ASN A 329 -4.92 24.90 18.26
C ASN A 329 -6.27 25.39 17.70
#